data_ae767df209ebf5695b5b898847bd3a39
#
_entry.id   ae767df209ebf5695b5b898847bd3a39
#
_cell.length_a   1.000
_cell.length_b   1.000
_cell.length_c   1.000
_cell.angle_alpha   90.00
_cell.angle_beta   90.00
_cell.angle_gamma   90.00
#
_symmetry.space_group_name_H-M   'P 1'
#
loop_
_entity.id
_entity.type
_entity.pdbx_description
1 polymer ?
#
loop_
_entity_poly.entity_id
_entity_poly.type
_entity_poly.pdbx_seq_one_letter_code
_entity_poly.pdbx_strand_id
1 'polypeptide(L)'
;QGNFVEIEEAATGKRQTVLTFCTNDVLGLVQNQAVQQAAIDSILQYGTSNRSCSVLSGRIDLHRQLEQEISDFKHLPHTQLFLNAWMAMQALMDAFCHLAIP
;
A
#
# COMPACT_ATOMS: atom_id res chain seq x y z
N GLN A 1 -16.85 11.76 -9.40
CA GLN A 1 -16.11 11.35 -8.20
C GLN A 1 -16.67 10.03 -7.73
N GLY A 2 -15.83 9.08 -7.41
CA GLY A 2 -16.18 7.72 -7.11
C GLY A 2 -15.53 6.76 -8.13
N ASN A 3 -15.91 5.50 -8.10
CA ASN A 3 -15.34 4.44 -8.94
C ASN A 3 -15.87 4.49 -10.40
N PHE A 4 -16.03 5.70 -10.95
CA PHE A 4 -16.39 5.89 -12.36
C PHE A 4 -15.14 5.91 -13.22
N VAL A 5 -15.15 5.11 -14.28
CA VAL A 5 -14.09 5.06 -15.28
C VAL A 5 -14.66 5.27 -16.66
N GLU A 6 -13.90 5.94 -17.52
CA GLU A 6 -14.21 6.04 -18.96
C GLU A 6 -13.63 4.81 -19.65
N ILE A 7 -14.49 4.05 -20.32
CA ILE A 7 -14.07 2.90 -21.13
C ILE A 7 -14.32 3.19 -22.61
N GLU A 8 -13.43 2.71 -23.45
CA GLU A 8 -13.56 2.77 -24.90
C GLU A 8 -13.77 1.34 -25.43
N GLU A 9 -14.84 1.14 -26.16
CA GLU A 9 -15.14 -0.12 -26.79
C GLU A 9 -14.21 -0.33 -27.99
N ALA A 10 -13.35 -1.34 -27.92
CA ALA A 10 -12.31 -1.57 -28.92
C ALA A 10 -12.85 -1.79 -30.35
N ALA A 11 -14.06 -2.32 -30.50
CA ALA A 11 -14.66 -2.61 -31.81
C ALA A 11 -15.26 -1.36 -32.48
N THR A 12 -15.77 -0.41 -31.71
CA THR A 12 -16.54 0.74 -32.23
C THR A 12 -15.89 2.08 -31.96
N GLY A 13 -14.88 2.15 -31.05
CA GLY A 13 -14.29 3.39 -30.57
C GLY A 13 -15.23 4.23 -29.69
N LYS A 14 -16.39 3.70 -29.32
CA LYS A 14 -17.38 4.40 -28.51
C LYS A 14 -16.89 4.50 -27.06
N ARG A 15 -16.93 5.72 -26.52
CA ARG A 15 -16.60 5.97 -25.10
C ARG A 15 -17.85 6.06 -24.26
N GLN A 16 -17.78 5.50 -23.06
CA GLN A 16 -18.84 5.59 -22.07
C GLN A 16 -18.27 5.60 -20.66
N THR A 17 -18.89 6.35 -19.77
CA THR A 17 -18.55 6.37 -18.35
C THR A 17 -19.34 5.27 -17.63
N VAL A 18 -18.63 4.39 -16.95
CA VAL A 18 -19.24 3.29 -16.20
C VAL A 18 -18.80 3.30 -14.75
N LEU A 19 -19.66 2.83 -13.85
CA LEU A 19 -19.28 2.56 -12.48
C LEU A 19 -18.55 1.21 -12.44
N THR A 20 -17.30 1.24 -11.94
CA THR A 20 -16.51 0.01 -11.79
C THR A 20 -16.60 -0.56 -10.38
N PHE A 21 -16.78 -1.87 -10.30
CA PHE A 21 -16.63 -2.66 -9.08
C PHE A 21 -15.34 -3.51 -9.08
N CYS A 22 -14.55 -3.41 -10.14
CA CYS A 22 -13.28 -4.13 -10.31
C CYS A 22 -12.11 -3.32 -9.73
N THR A 23 -12.26 -2.85 -8.48
CA THR A 23 -11.23 -2.05 -7.82
C THR A 23 -11.12 -2.42 -6.36
N ASN A 24 -9.91 -2.29 -5.80
CA ASN A 24 -9.65 -2.42 -4.37
C ASN A 24 -9.82 -1.09 -3.62
N ASP A 25 -10.13 0.00 -4.30
CA ASP A 25 -10.40 1.31 -3.70
C ASP A 25 -11.83 1.37 -3.11
N VAL A 26 -12.08 0.50 -2.13
CA VAL A 26 -13.41 0.32 -1.52
C VAL A 26 -13.93 1.60 -0.86
N LEU A 27 -13.02 2.41 -0.31
CA LEU A 27 -13.36 3.66 0.39
C LEU A 27 -13.27 4.90 -0.53
N GLY A 28 -12.86 4.75 -1.79
CA GLY A 28 -12.73 5.86 -2.73
C GLY A 28 -11.59 6.84 -2.37
N LEU A 29 -10.58 6.39 -1.67
CA LEU A 29 -9.50 7.24 -1.14
C LEU A 29 -8.47 7.66 -2.20
N VAL A 30 -8.44 7.00 -3.35
CA VAL A 30 -7.53 7.36 -4.46
C VAL A 30 -7.70 8.81 -4.90
N GLN A 31 -8.93 9.35 -4.83
CA GLN A 31 -9.24 10.74 -5.19
C GLN A 31 -9.25 11.70 -3.99
N ASN A 32 -8.91 11.23 -2.79
CA ASN A 32 -8.87 12.07 -1.60
C ASN A 32 -7.68 13.04 -1.68
N GLN A 33 -7.97 14.34 -1.64
CA GLN A 33 -6.94 15.39 -1.79
C GLN A 33 -5.87 15.33 -0.70
N ALA A 34 -6.24 15.01 0.54
CA ALA A 34 -5.27 14.90 1.62
C ALA A 34 -4.29 13.74 1.41
N VAL A 35 -4.79 12.59 0.91
CA VAL A 35 -3.94 11.43 0.56
C VAL A 35 -3.01 11.76 -0.60
N GLN A 36 -3.53 12.43 -1.64
CA GLN A 36 -2.73 12.86 -2.78
C GLN A 36 -1.64 13.86 -2.38
N GLN A 37 -1.98 14.85 -1.54
CA GLN A 37 -1.03 15.84 -1.07
C GLN A 37 0.07 15.20 -0.23
N ALA A 38 -0.27 14.29 0.69
CA ALA A 38 0.72 13.57 1.49
C ALA A 38 1.69 12.74 0.61
N ALA A 39 1.19 12.14 -0.48
CA ALA A 39 2.04 11.44 -1.43
C ALA A 39 3.01 12.39 -2.17
N ILE A 40 2.53 13.57 -2.59
CA ILE A 40 3.36 14.61 -3.22
C ILE A 40 4.45 15.08 -2.26
N ASP A 41 4.07 15.41 -1.02
CA ASP A 41 5.00 15.87 0.01
C ASP A 41 6.08 14.81 0.32
N SER A 42 5.70 13.53 0.35
CA SER A 42 6.63 12.41 0.50
C SER A 42 7.63 12.33 -0.65
N ILE A 43 7.17 12.51 -1.90
CA ILE A 43 8.06 12.52 -3.07
C ILE A 43 9.03 13.69 -3.01
N LEU A 44 8.56 14.87 -2.61
CA LEU A 44 9.41 16.06 -2.48
C LEU A 44 10.47 15.90 -1.39
N GLN A 45 10.14 15.23 -0.29
CA GLN A 45 11.02 15.02 0.85
C GLN A 45 12.02 13.88 0.65
N TYR A 46 11.57 12.72 0.14
CA TYR A 46 12.34 11.48 0.07
C TYR A 46 12.76 11.08 -1.34
N GLY A 47 12.18 11.70 -2.36
CA GLY A 47 12.32 11.30 -3.75
C GLY A 47 11.36 10.17 -4.15
N THR A 48 11.54 9.62 -5.33
CA THR A 48 10.66 8.60 -5.90
C THR A 48 11.05 7.17 -5.53
N SER A 49 12.11 6.98 -4.73
CA SER A 49 12.61 5.66 -4.36
C SER A 49 13.42 5.72 -3.07
N ASN A 50 13.34 4.67 -2.27
CA ASN A 50 14.19 4.46 -1.09
C ASN A 50 15.64 4.06 -1.43
N ARG A 51 15.95 3.90 -2.71
CA ARG A 51 17.29 3.56 -3.26
C ARG A 51 17.90 2.24 -2.77
N SER A 52 17.26 1.54 -1.83
CA SER A 52 17.78 0.31 -1.25
C SER A 52 16.65 -0.54 -0.66
N CYS A 53 16.96 -1.80 -0.35
CA CYS A 53 16.02 -2.65 0.39
C CYS A 53 15.96 -2.27 1.88
N SER A 54 14.84 -2.59 2.52
CA SER A 54 14.55 -2.21 3.92
C SER A 54 15.55 -2.80 4.93
N VAL A 55 16.17 -3.94 4.61
CA VAL A 55 17.16 -4.59 5.48
C VAL A 55 18.50 -3.82 5.55
N LEU A 56 18.85 -3.12 4.48
CA LEU A 56 20.07 -2.32 4.43
C LEU A 56 19.79 -0.87 4.84
N SER A 57 19.43 -0.02 3.89
CA SER A 57 19.25 1.43 4.11
C SER A 57 17.96 1.99 3.52
N GLY A 58 17.08 1.13 2.98
CA GLY A 58 15.83 1.55 2.34
C GLY A 58 14.67 1.77 3.31
N ARG A 59 14.87 1.62 4.63
CA ARG A 59 13.84 1.91 5.63
C ARG A 59 13.92 3.37 6.05
N ILE A 60 12.94 4.16 5.62
CA ILE A 60 12.83 5.59 5.96
C ILE A 60 11.82 5.81 7.09
N ASP A 61 11.76 7.02 7.61
CA ASP A 61 10.90 7.37 8.75
C ASP A 61 9.40 7.13 8.48
N LEU A 62 8.94 7.30 7.24
CA LEU A 62 7.55 7.00 6.87
C LEU A 62 7.16 5.55 7.14
N HIS A 63 8.06 4.60 6.95
CA HIS A 63 7.77 3.19 7.28
C HIS A 63 7.54 3.01 8.78
N ARG A 64 8.37 3.64 9.60
CA ARG A 64 8.23 3.57 11.07
C ARG A 64 6.97 4.27 11.56
N GLN A 65 6.63 5.42 10.99
CA GLN A 65 5.40 6.13 11.31
C GLN A 65 4.17 5.27 10.96
N LEU A 66 4.13 4.68 9.78
CA LEU A 66 3.03 3.81 9.37
C LEU A 66 2.91 2.57 10.27
N GLU A 67 4.03 1.92 10.63
CA GLU A 67 4.04 0.80 11.56
C GLU A 67 3.49 1.19 12.94
N GLN A 68 3.85 2.38 13.43
CA GLN A 68 3.33 2.89 14.70
C GLN A 68 1.83 3.18 14.62
N GLU A 69 1.37 3.87 13.59
CA GLU A 69 -0.05 4.17 13.37
C GLU A 69 -0.90 2.89 13.30
N ILE A 70 -0.41 1.86 12.61
CA ILE A 70 -1.11 0.57 12.53
C ILE A 70 -1.11 -0.12 13.90
N SER A 71 0.00 -0.09 14.63
CA SER A 71 0.10 -0.65 15.97
C SER A 71 -0.92 -0.01 16.92
N ASP A 72 -1.00 1.30 16.92
CA ASP A 72 -1.92 2.07 17.75
C ASP A 72 -3.38 1.80 17.36
N PHE A 73 -3.67 1.81 16.06
CA PHE A 73 -5.01 1.52 15.55
C PHE A 73 -5.49 0.10 15.88
N LYS A 74 -4.59 -0.88 15.82
CA LYS A 74 -4.91 -2.29 16.10
C LYS A 74 -4.77 -2.66 17.58
N HIS A 75 -4.27 -1.76 18.43
CA HIS A 75 -3.94 -2.02 19.83
C HIS A 75 -2.98 -3.21 19.98
N LEU A 76 -1.98 -3.29 19.11
CA LEU A 76 -0.95 -4.34 19.12
C LEU A 76 0.42 -3.71 19.43
N PRO A 77 1.31 -4.45 20.11
CA PRO A 77 2.60 -3.90 20.53
C PRO A 77 3.57 -3.63 19.38
N HIS A 78 3.41 -4.33 18.27
CA HIS A 78 4.33 -4.24 17.13
C HIS A 78 3.62 -4.46 15.81
N THR A 79 4.13 -3.77 14.77
CA THR A 79 3.74 -3.95 13.37
C THR A 79 5.00 -4.05 12.52
N GLN A 80 4.98 -4.89 11.52
CA GLN A 80 6.03 -5.01 10.52
C GLN A 80 5.43 -4.89 9.12
N LEU A 81 5.97 -3.97 8.32
CA LEU A 81 5.57 -3.79 6.93
C LEU A 81 6.30 -4.76 6.01
N PHE A 82 5.57 -5.29 5.04
CA PHE A 82 6.08 -6.10 3.94
C PHE A 82 5.61 -5.50 2.61
N LEU A 83 6.33 -5.81 1.54
CA LEU A 83 6.00 -5.30 0.20
C LEU A 83 4.61 -5.78 -0.28
N ASN A 84 4.22 -6.98 0.11
CA ASN A 84 2.91 -7.55 -0.20
C ASN A 84 2.54 -8.65 0.80
N ALA A 85 1.27 -9.07 0.77
CA ALA A 85 0.73 -10.09 1.67
C ALA A 85 1.42 -11.46 1.51
N TRP A 86 1.85 -11.83 0.31
CA TRP A 86 2.57 -13.09 0.08
C TRP A 86 3.87 -13.15 0.87
N MET A 87 4.68 -12.09 0.79
CA MET A 87 5.94 -12.01 1.55
C MET A 87 5.69 -12.00 3.06
N ALA A 88 4.64 -11.34 3.53
CA ALA A 88 4.28 -11.34 4.94
C ALA A 88 3.92 -12.75 5.42
N MET A 89 3.12 -13.48 4.66
CA MET A 89 2.75 -14.87 4.99
C MET A 89 3.96 -15.80 4.95
N GLN A 90 4.85 -15.64 3.98
CA GLN A 90 6.06 -16.45 3.88
C GLN A 90 6.96 -16.24 5.11
N ALA A 91 7.22 -14.98 5.46
CA ALA A 91 8.02 -14.65 6.64
C ALA A 91 7.40 -15.18 7.94
N LEU A 92 6.07 -15.14 8.06
CA LEU A 92 5.36 -15.68 9.19
C LEU A 92 5.53 -17.21 9.29
N MET A 93 5.37 -17.93 8.17
CA MET A 93 5.57 -19.39 8.14
C MET A 93 7.00 -19.78 8.48
N ASP A 94 7.99 -19.07 7.93
CA ASP A 94 9.40 -19.30 8.24
C ASP A 94 9.69 -19.08 9.73
N ALA A 95 9.15 -18.01 10.32
CA ALA A 95 9.30 -17.75 11.74
C ALA A 95 8.70 -18.89 12.61
N PHE A 96 7.52 -19.38 12.28
CA PHE A 96 6.92 -20.50 12.99
C PHE A 96 7.71 -21.80 12.84
N CYS A 97 8.21 -22.10 11.65
CA CYS A 97 9.04 -23.28 11.44
C CYS A 97 10.34 -23.23 12.25
N HIS A 98 10.94 -22.05 12.41
CA HIS A 98 12.17 -21.91 13.22
C HIS A 98 11.90 -21.92 14.73
N LEU A 99 10.74 -21.44 15.16
CA LEU A 99 10.34 -21.46 16.58
C LEU A 99 9.79 -22.82 17.06
N ALA A 100 9.26 -23.62 16.12
CA ALA A 100 8.65 -24.93 16.45
C ALA A 100 9.63 -26.11 16.47
N ILE A 101 10.91 -25.88 16.21
CA ILE A 101 11.94 -26.93 16.25
C ILE A 101 12.70 -26.79 17.58
N PRO A 102 12.48 -27.69 18.57
CA PRO A 102 13.32 -27.77 19.76
C PRO A 102 14.71 -28.33 19.43
#